data_1c9d991ab0927cb41b05a0497778661d
#
_entry.id   1c9d991ab0927cb41b05a0497778661d
#
_cell.length_a   1.000
_cell.length_b   1.000
_cell.length_c   1.000
_cell.angle_alpha   90.00
_cell.angle_beta   90.00
_cell.angle_gamma   90.00
#
_symmetry.space_group_name_H-M   'P 1'
#
loop_
_entity.id
_entity.type
_entity.pdbx_description
1 polymer ?
#
loop_
_entity_poly.entity_id
_entity_poly.type
_entity_poly.pdbx_seq_one_letter_code
_entity_poly.pdbx_strand_id
1 'polypeptide(L)'
;MVGTFKDSIDGLTDVSQDNRIANFRLRDIAGSIMNDQRICKCGKVPTASKVKVNRHINSSKAHYSGLQTCGPVWVCPVCASKTSEKRRLEISNATTQWVDLMGGEMLLVTFTFPHSKGDSLEELLTKQSLAF
;
A
#
# COMPACT_ATOMS: atom_id res chain seq x y z
N MET A 1 25.12 -20.30 16.11
CA MET A 1 23.72 -20.73 16.33
C MET A 1 22.88 -20.08 15.25
N VAL A 2 22.40 -20.85 14.31
CA VAL A 2 21.53 -20.34 13.24
C VAL A 2 20.11 -20.41 13.79
N GLY A 3 19.47 -19.23 13.96
CA GLY A 3 18.07 -19.16 14.41
C GLY A 3 17.18 -19.95 13.44
N THR A 4 16.22 -20.66 13.96
CA THR A 4 15.33 -21.47 13.13
C THR A 4 14.45 -20.56 12.29
N PHE A 5 14.14 -20.96 11.07
CA PHE A 5 13.26 -20.24 10.13
C PHE A 5 11.90 -19.82 10.76
N LYS A 6 11.47 -20.55 11.77
CA LYS A 6 10.25 -20.28 12.53
C LYS A 6 10.34 -19.01 13.37
N ASP A 7 11.48 -18.76 14.03
CA ASP A 7 11.69 -17.56 14.86
C ASP A 7 11.68 -16.28 14.00
N SER A 8 12.14 -16.37 12.75
CA SER A 8 12.09 -15.25 11.77
C SER A 8 10.66 -14.93 11.32
N ILE A 9 9.77 -15.92 11.26
CA ILE A 9 8.38 -15.72 10.85
C ILE A 9 7.56 -15.09 11.99
N ASP A 10 7.78 -15.48 13.21
CA ASP A 10 7.05 -14.95 14.37
C ASP A 10 7.38 -13.45 14.61
N GLY A 11 8.65 -13.07 14.47
CA GLY A 11 9.05 -11.65 14.51
C GLY A 11 8.45 -10.79 13.39
N LEU A 12 8.33 -11.34 12.17
CA LEU A 12 7.69 -10.65 11.04
C LEU A 12 6.18 -10.47 11.20
N THR A 13 5.49 -11.37 11.88
CA THR A 13 4.05 -11.25 12.14
C THR A 13 3.76 -10.16 13.16
N ASP A 14 4.59 -9.99 14.17
CA ASP A 14 4.43 -8.98 15.21
C ASP A 14 4.65 -7.56 14.65
N VAL A 15 5.74 -7.35 13.91
CA VAL A 15 6.01 -6.09 13.19
C VAL A 15 4.90 -5.74 12.20
N SER A 16 4.32 -6.73 11.52
CA SER A 16 3.21 -6.51 10.59
C SER A 16 1.93 -6.05 11.31
N GLN A 17 1.70 -6.55 12.52
CA GLN A 17 0.54 -6.18 13.33
C GLN A 17 0.69 -4.77 13.90
N ASP A 18 1.86 -4.41 14.40
CA ASP A 18 2.18 -3.09 14.90
C ASP A 18 2.05 -2.03 13.80
N ASN A 19 2.55 -2.32 12.59
CA ASN A 19 2.40 -1.45 11.44
C ASN A 19 0.92 -1.23 11.06
N ARG A 20 0.08 -2.24 11.19
CA ARG A 20 -1.37 -2.09 10.94
C ARG A 20 -2.01 -1.16 11.97
N ILE A 21 -1.71 -1.32 13.24
CA ILE A 21 -2.21 -0.46 14.32
C ILE A 21 -1.74 0.98 14.10
N ALA A 22 -0.47 1.19 13.78
CA ALA A 22 0.10 2.49 13.47
C ALA A 22 -0.62 3.15 12.28
N ASN A 23 -0.89 2.42 11.20
CA ASN A 23 -1.62 2.94 10.04
C ASN A 23 -3.05 3.38 10.38
N PHE A 24 -3.73 2.68 11.29
CA PHE A 24 -5.06 3.11 11.76
C PHE A 24 -5.00 4.39 12.58
N ARG A 25 -4.00 4.55 13.45
CA ARG A 25 -3.76 5.78 14.22
C ARG A 25 -3.42 6.96 13.30
N LEU A 26 -2.51 6.77 12.36
CA LEU A 26 -2.13 7.78 11.36
C LEU A 26 -3.31 8.20 10.49
N ARG A 27 -4.21 7.27 10.13
CA ARG A 27 -5.45 7.61 9.41
C ARG A 27 -6.32 8.58 10.21
N ASP A 28 -6.47 8.36 11.51
CA ASP A 28 -7.29 9.23 12.36
C ASP A 28 -6.69 10.63 12.46
N ILE A 29 -5.37 10.73 12.57
CA ILE A 29 -4.64 11.99 12.54
C ILE A 29 -4.81 12.68 11.18
N ALA A 30 -4.58 11.98 10.09
CA ALA A 30 -4.73 12.53 8.74
C ALA A 30 -6.16 13.03 8.48
N GLY A 31 -7.17 12.27 8.92
CA GLY A 31 -8.57 12.67 8.80
C GLY A 31 -8.90 13.93 9.58
N SER A 32 -8.34 14.12 10.79
CA SER A 32 -8.55 15.30 11.60
C SER A 32 -7.85 16.55 11.01
N ILE A 33 -6.62 16.40 10.52
CA ILE A 33 -5.86 17.51 9.92
C ILE A 33 -6.54 17.99 8.63
N MET A 34 -6.99 17.06 7.79
CA MET A 34 -7.60 17.38 6.49
C MET A 34 -9.11 17.67 6.59
N ASN A 35 -9.70 17.52 7.77
CA ASN A 35 -11.15 17.64 7.97
C ASN A 35 -11.98 16.79 6.97
N ASP A 36 -11.44 15.63 6.56
CA ASP A 36 -12.08 14.73 5.61
C ASP A 36 -12.76 13.55 6.33
N GLN A 37 -14.07 13.64 6.44
CA GLN A 37 -14.88 12.61 7.07
C GLN A 37 -14.79 11.23 6.41
N ARG A 38 -14.47 11.14 5.09
CA ARG A 38 -14.32 9.86 4.42
C ARG A 38 -13.08 9.13 4.93
N ILE A 39 -11.99 9.86 5.19
CA ILE A 39 -10.76 9.29 5.76
C ILE A 39 -11.03 8.81 7.18
N CYS A 40 -11.70 9.62 8.00
CA CYS A 40 -12.05 9.25 9.37
C CYS A 40 -12.93 7.99 9.45
N LYS A 41 -13.80 7.79 8.48
CA LYS A 41 -14.73 6.63 8.39
C LYS A 41 -14.08 5.38 7.78
N CYS A 42 -12.90 5.51 7.16
CA CYS A 42 -12.22 4.41 6.46
C CYS A 42 -11.91 3.24 7.41
N GLY A 43 -12.46 2.07 7.10
CA GLY A 43 -12.30 0.87 7.90
C GLY A 43 -13.02 0.86 9.24
N LYS A 44 -13.93 1.81 9.49
CA LYS A 44 -14.74 1.89 10.73
C LYS A 44 -16.21 1.70 10.48
N VAL A 45 -16.74 2.30 9.42
CA VAL A 45 -18.18 2.33 9.15
C VAL A 45 -18.57 1.19 8.22
N PRO A 46 -19.62 0.43 8.54
CA PRO A 46 -20.15 -0.58 7.64
C PRO A 46 -20.68 0.05 6.34
N THR A 47 -20.46 -0.61 5.21
CA THR A 47 -21.07 -0.25 3.92
C THR A 47 -22.44 -0.87 3.74
N ALA A 48 -22.73 -1.95 4.50
CA ALA A 48 -24.00 -2.67 4.48
C ALA A 48 -24.45 -2.96 5.90
N SER A 49 -25.65 -3.52 6.05
CA SER A 49 -26.25 -3.85 7.36
C SER A 49 -25.44 -4.84 8.20
N LYS A 50 -24.52 -5.59 7.57
CA LYS A 50 -23.70 -6.59 8.26
C LYS A 50 -22.23 -6.49 7.86
N VAL A 51 -21.36 -6.57 8.84
CA VAL A 51 -19.91 -6.75 8.66
C VAL A 51 -19.59 -8.24 8.77
N LYS A 52 -18.84 -8.78 7.82
CA LYS A 52 -18.43 -10.19 7.84
C LYS A 52 -17.01 -10.30 8.37
N VAL A 53 -16.76 -11.30 9.22
CA VAL A 53 -15.43 -11.71 9.63
C VAL A 53 -15.04 -12.93 8.80
N ASN A 54 -14.00 -12.78 7.99
CA ASN A 54 -13.46 -13.86 7.17
C ASN A 54 -12.20 -14.38 7.85
N ARG A 55 -12.16 -15.67 8.15
CA ARG A 55 -10.99 -16.35 8.69
C ARG A 55 -10.35 -17.21 7.60
N HIS A 56 -9.07 -17.09 7.45
CA HIS A 56 -8.33 -17.94 6.52
C HIS A 56 -8.16 -19.34 7.12
N ILE A 57 -8.52 -20.39 6.36
CA ILE A 57 -8.55 -21.77 6.87
C ILE A 57 -7.16 -22.26 7.30
N ASN A 58 -6.14 -21.87 6.55
CA ASN A 58 -4.76 -22.34 6.74
C ASN A 58 -3.87 -21.35 7.54
N SER A 59 -4.44 -20.28 8.06
CA SER A 59 -3.69 -19.31 8.87
C SER A 59 -4.58 -18.78 9.99
N SER A 60 -3.98 -18.40 11.11
CA SER A 60 -4.69 -17.77 12.23
C SER A 60 -5.17 -16.35 11.91
N LYS A 61 -5.01 -15.89 10.66
CA LYS A 61 -5.35 -14.52 10.25
C LYS A 61 -6.84 -14.39 9.93
N ALA A 62 -7.44 -13.33 10.45
CA ALA A 62 -8.82 -12.95 10.13
C ALA A 62 -8.87 -11.51 9.61
N HIS A 63 -9.85 -11.20 8.77
CA HIS A 63 -10.08 -9.86 8.29
C HIS A 63 -11.58 -9.54 8.20
N TYR A 64 -11.90 -8.27 8.34
CA TYR A 64 -13.25 -7.77 8.15
C TYR A 64 -13.52 -7.45 6.68
N SER A 65 -14.70 -7.77 6.19
CA SER A 65 -15.25 -7.29 4.92
C SER A 65 -16.57 -6.56 5.13
N GLY A 66 -16.90 -5.67 4.20
CA GLY A 66 -18.09 -4.82 4.30
C GLY A 66 -17.86 -3.52 5.09
N LEU A 67 -16.62 -3.12 5.31
CA LEU A 67 -16.27 -1.81 5.86
C LEU A 67 -15.98 -0.82 4.73
N GLN A 68 -16.37 0.44 4.93
CA GLN A 68 -16.09 1.53 4.01
C GLN A 68 -14.60 1.74 3.82
N THR A 69 -14.16 1.94 2.58
CA THR A 69 -12.81 2.36 2.22
C THR A 69 -12.86 3.73 1.56
N CYS A 70 -11.97 4.65 1.93
CA CYS A 70 -11.97 6.00 1.36
C CYS A 70 -11.33 6.07 -0.04
N GLY A 71 -10.40 5.17 -0.37
CA GLY A 71 -9.73 5.08 -1.68
C GLY A 71 -8.42 5.86 -1.83
N PRO A 72 -8.28 7.13 -1.39
CA PRO A 72 -7.06 7.91 -1.62
C PRO A 72 -5.82 7.26 -1.02
N VAL A 73 -4.90 6.84 -1.87
CA VAL A 73 -3.64 6.18 -1.46
C VAL A 73 -2.58 7.15 -0.97
N TRP A 74 -2.68 8.43 -1.37
CA TRP A 74 -1.72 9.46 -0.98
C TRP A 74 -1.99 10.08 0.39
N VAL A 75 -3.19 9.90 0.91
CA VAL A 75 -3.64 10.56 2.13
C VAL A 75 -3.99 9.55 3.24
N CYS A 76 -4.61 8.44 2.89
CA CYS A 76 -5.02 7.43 3.85
C CYS A 76 -3.99 6.31 3.98
N PRO A 77 -3.25 6.21 5.10
CA PRO A 77 -2.22 5.18 5.28
C PRO A 77 -2.76 3.74 5.17
N VAL A 78 -4.01 3.53 5.59
CA VAL A 78 -4.66 2.21 5.50
C VAL A 78 -4.93 1.82 4.05
N CYS A 79 -5.42 2.76 3.21
CA CYS A 79 -5.64 2.50 1.79
C CYS A 79 -4.31 2.39 1.03
N ALA A 80 -3.33 3.24 1.37
CA ALA A 80 -1.98 3.18 0.82
C ALA A 80 -1.35 1.79 1.04
N SER A 81 -1.35 1.29 2.26
CA SER A 81 -0.80 -0.01 2.61
C SER A 81 -1.45 -1.16 1.83
N LYS A 82 -2.79 -1.17 1.75
CA LYS A 82 -3.52 -2.20 0.99
C LYS A 82 -3.21 -2.16 -0.50
N THR A 83 -3.19 -0.97 -1.09
CA THR A 83 -2.93 -0.79 -2.52
C THR A 83 -1.49 -1.11 -2.88
N SER A 84 -0.53 -0.69 -2.05
CA SER A 84 0.89 -1.00 -2.24
C SER A 84 1.15 -2.50 -2.18
N GLU A 85 0.55 -3.20 -1.24
CA GLU A 85 0.70 -4.66 -1.14
C GLU A 85 0.07 -5.39 -2.34
N LYS A 86 -1.10 -4.95 -2.79
CA LYS A 86 -1.70 -5.50 -4.00
C LYS A 86 -0.80 -5.30 -5.22
N ARG A 87 -0.30 -4.08 -5.43
CA ARG A 87 0.61 -3.76 -6.54
C ARG A 87 1.93 -4.52 -6.44
N ARG A 88 2.47 -4.67 -5.23
CA ARG A 88 3.68 -5.48 -5.00
C ARG A 88 3.49 -6.91 -5.50
N LEU A 89 2.36 -7.54 -5.19
CA LEU A 89 2.05 -8.89 -5.64
C LEU A 89 1.84 -8.96 -7.16
N GLU A 90 1.15 -7.98 -7.74
CA GLU A 90 0.94 -7.90 -9.20
C GLU A 90 2.28 -7.76 -9.94
N ILE A 91 3.16 -6.86 -9.48
CA ILE A 91 4.49 -6.67 -10.06
C ILE A 91 5.34 -7.93 -9.88
N SER A 92 5.36 -8.51 -8.68
CA SER A 92 6.11 -9.74 -8.40
C SER A 92 5.69 -10.87 -9.34
N ASN A 93 4.39 -11.09 -9.51
CA ASN A 93 3.88 -12.12 -10.40
C ASN A 93 4.22 -11.84 -11.87
N ALA A 94 4.07 -10.58 -12.32
CA ALA A 94 4.42 -10.20 -13.68
C ALA A 94 5.92 -10.36 -13.94
N THR A 95 6.76 -9.95 -12.97
CA THR A 95 8.22 -10.13 -13.07
C THR A 95 8.61 -11.61 -13.17
N THR A 96 8.05 -12.45 -12.29
CA THR A 96 8.30 -13.90 -12.33
C THR A 96 7.91 -14.50 -13.69
N GLN A 97 6.74 -14.16 -14.21
CA GLN A 97 6.29 -14.63 -15.52
C GLN A 97 7.22 -14.16 -16.63
N TRP A 98 7.62 -12.89 -16.61
CA TRP A 98 8.47 -12.33 -17.64
C TRP A 98 9.89 -12.93 -17.63
N VAL A 99 10.52 -13.00 -16.46
CA VAL A 99 11.89 -13.49 -16.30
C VAL A 99 11.96 -15.00 -16.44
N ASP A 100 11.13 -15.74 -15.69
CA ASP A 100 11.27 -17.20 -15.57
C ASP A 100 10.65 -17.94 -16.76
N LEU A 101 9.55 -17.44 -17.34
CA LEU A 101 8.85 -18.13 -18.42
C LEU A 101 9.21 -17.61 -19.81
N MET A 102 9.52 -16.32 -19.94
CA MET A 102 9.78 -15.68 -21.23
C MET A 102 11.26 -15.34 -21.45
N GLY A 103 12.12 -15.53 -20.45
CA GLY A 103 13.55 -15.22 -20.53
C GLY A 103 13.84 -13.72 -20.67
N GLY A 104 12.92 -12.87 -20.26
CA GLY A 104 13.07 -11.42 -20.30
C GLY A 104 13.94 -10.90 -19.17
N GLU A 105 14.39 -9.66 -19.30
CA GLU A 105 15.09 -8.92 -18.23
C GLU A 105 14.25 -7.77 -17.72
N MET A 106 14.44 -7.41 -16.43
CA MET A 106 13.77 -6.29 -15.80
C MET A 106 14.77 -5.18 -15.53
N LEU A 107 14.44 -3.97 -15.98
CA LEU A 107 15.22 -2.77 -15.72
C LEU A 107 14.37 -1.76 -14.95
N LEU A 108 14.92 -1.21 -13.87
CA LEU A 108 14.35 -0.04 -13.21
C LEU A 108 15.06 1.21 -13.74
N VAL A 109 14.34 2.04 -14.47
CA VAL A 109 14.86 3.30 -15.00
C VAL A 109 14.25 4.46 -14.24
N THR A 110 15.09 5.30 -13.65
CA THR A 110 14.65 6.52 -12.97
C THR A 110 15.08 7.72 -13.80
N PHE A 111 14.12 8.52 -14.22
CA PHE A 111 14.36 9.77 -14.94
C PHE A 111 14.29 10.93 -13.96
N THR A 112 15.34 11.72 -13.92
CA THR A 112 15.40 12.95 -13.13
C THR A 112 15.66 14.12 -14.04
N PHE A 113 14.94 15.21 -13.79
CA PHE A 113 15.15 16.48 -14.49
C PHE A 113 15.83 17.45 -13.52
N PRO A 114 16.83 18.21 -13.98
CA PRO A 114 17.38 19.28 -13.18
C PRO A 114 16.29 20.32 -12.94
N HIS A 115 16.08 20.68 -11.70
CA HIS A 115 15.08 21.66 -11.29
C HIS A 115 15.60 22.51 -10.14
N SER A 116 15.13 23.75 -10.05
CA SER A 116 15.45 24.70 -9.00
C SER A 116 14.17 25.22 -8.31
N LYS A 117 14.33 25.88 -7.19
CA LYS A 117 13.20 26.36 -6.36
C LYS A 117 12.26 27.34 -7.11
N GLY A 118 12.71 27.95 -8.20
CA GLY A 118 11.93 28.91 -8.98
C GLY A 118 11.26 28.33 -10.23
N ASP A 119 11.49 27.05 -10.53
CA ASP A 119 10.96 26.46 -11.76
C ASP A 119 9.46 26.17 -11.64
N SER A 120 8.73 26.41 -12.72
CA SER A 120 7.32 26.08 -12.81
C SER A 120 7.14 24.56 -12.95
N LEU A 121 6.31 23.96 -12.09
CA LEU A 121 5.97 22.55 -12.17
C LEU A 121 5.35 22.20 -13.53
N GLU A 122 4.55 23.09 -14.08
CA GLU A 122 3.85 22.90 -15.34
C GLU A 122 4.81 22.82 -16.53
N GLU A 123 5.86 23.67 -16.54
CA GLU A 123 6.92 23.61 -17.55
C GLU A 123 7.77 22.34 -17.42
N LEU A 124 8.07 21.92 -16.19
CA LEU A 124 8.82 20.67 -15.93
C LEU A 124 8.04 19.44 -16.42
N LEU A 125 6.75 19.37 -16.13
CA LEU A 125 5.88 18.29 -16.60
C LEU A 125 5.73 18.28 -18.13
N THR A 126 5.66 19.46 -18.75
CA THR A 126 5.62 19.59 -20.21
C THR A 126 6.92 19.07 -20.83
N LYS A 127 8.08 19.50 -20.32
CA LYS A 127 9.39 18.98 -20.75
C LYS A 127 9.49 17.47 -20.60
N GLN A 128 8.98 16.93 -19.50
CA GLN A 128 8.96 15.49 -19.28
C GLN A 128 8.11 14.76 -20.30
N SER A 129 6.92 15.25 -20.59
CA SER A 129 6.02 14.63 -21.56
C SER A 129 6.50 14.68 -23.00
N LEU A 130 7.38 15.64 -23.34
CA LEU A 130 8.01 15.75 -24.66
C LEU A 130 9.24 14.86 -24.84
N ALA A 131 9.80 14.35 -23.72
CA ALA A 131 10.98 13.50 -23.73
C ALA A 131 10.65 12.00 -23.89
N PHE A 132 9.36 11.65 -23.83
CA PHE A 132 8.81 10.29 -23.95
C PHE A 132 7.67 10.25 -24.98
#